data_337c9412989e3669854542cf5cf7b9b4
#
_entry.id   337c9412989e3669854542cf5cf7b9b4
#
_cell.length_a   1.000
_cell.length_b   1.000
_cell.length_c   1.000
_cell.angle_alpha   90.00
_cell.angle_beta   90.00
_cell.angle_gamma   90.00
#
_symmetry.space_group_name_H-M   'P 1'
#
loop_
_entity.id
_entity.type
_entity.pdbx_description
1 polymer ?
#
loop_
_entity_poly.entity_id
_entity_poly.type
_entity_poly.pdbx_seq_one_letter_code
_entity_poly.pdbx_strand_id
1 'polypeptide(L)'
;MNIKTGKLVMSDLEVQTVRKNIKNIHIGVYPPNGRVRVAAPLKTTDDTIRLIVLSKIPWIRKQQDKFSRQKREAPREYVSGESHYFSGQRYILDIVRGPYYPKILITGKKRMNMFVSPDASQEERRRIMEKFYRQELRKMLDPEIKKWEEKLGVHASEVKIRKMKTKWGSANTGVGRIWFNLELAKKITELPKLCGFA
;
A
#
# COMPACT_ATOMS: atom_id res chain seq x y z
N MET A 1 -24.00 -5.28 -10.20
CA MET A 1 -23.05 -4.62 -11.13
C MET A 1 -22.59 -5.64 -12.16
N ASN A 2 -22.95 -5.49 -13.44
CA ASN A 2 -22.48 -6.41 -14.49
C ASN A 2 -21.01 -6.09 -14.82
N ILE A 3 -20.10 -6.96 -14.40
CA ILE A 3 -18.68 -6.88 -14.73
C ILE A 3 -18.34 -8.12 -15.54
N LYS A 4 -17.85 -7.95 -16.78
CA LYS A 4 -17.31 -9.04 -17.60
C LYS A 4 -15.80 -8.92 -17.62
N THR A 5 -15.11 -9.97 -17.19
CA THR A 5 -13.65 -10.07 -17.24
C THR A 5 -13.22 -11.00 -18.36
N GLY A 6 -12.13 -10.66 -19.03
CA GLY A 6 -11.54 -11.47 -20.10
C GLY A 6 -10.03 -11.27 -20.16
N LYS A 7 -9.40 -11.99 -21.06
CA LYS A 7 -7.96 -11.95 -21.31
C LYS A 7 -7.74 -11.91 -22.82
N LEU A 8 -6.94 -10.97 -23.27
CA LEU A 8 -6.50 -10.87 -24.66
C LEU A 8 -4.99 -11.09 -24.71
N VAL A 9 -4.56 -11.88 -25.67
CA VAL A 9 -3.13 -12.08 -25.94
C VAL A 9 -2.82 -11.45 -27.28
N MET A 10 -1.79 -10.61 -27.33
CA MET A 10 -1.33 -9.92 -28.53
C MET A 10 0.18 -10.03 -28.59
N SER A 11 0.67 -10.90 -29.49
CA SER A 11 2.10 -11.28 -29.54
C SER A 11 2.57 -11.78 -28.17
N ASP A 12 3.47 -11.03 -27.51
CA ASP A 12 4.04 -11.33 -26.22
C ASP A 12 3.35 -10.56 -25.07
N LEU A 13 2.30 -9.78 -25.34
CA LEU A 13 1.60 -8.96 -24.37
C LEU A 13 0.27 -9.59 -23.95
N GLU A 14 0.20 -9.97 -22.67
CA GLU A 14 -1.05 -10.39 -22.04
C GLU A 14 -1.80 -9.18 -21.47
N VAL A 15 -3.05 -8.99 -21.85
CA VAL A 15 -3.90 -7.88 -21.42
C VAL A 15 -5.14 -8.41 -20.73
N GLN A 16 -5.33 -8.04 -19.48
CA GLN A 16 -6.57 -8.30 -18.75
C GLN A 16 -7.63 -7.28 -19.15
N THR A 17 -8.77 -7.72 -19.61
CA THR A 17 -9.89 -6.85 -19.96
C THR A 17 -10.97 -6.92 -18.88
N VAL A 18 -11.53 -5.76 -18.54
CA VAL A 18 -12.64 -5.63 -17.59
C VAL A 18 -13.68 -4.70 -18.22
N ARG A 19 -14.83 -5.25 -18.61
CA ARG A 19 -15.95 -4.46 -19.09
C ARG A 19 -16.89 -4.14 -17.95
N LYS A 20 -17.22 -2.87 -17.80
CA LYS A 20 -18.07 -2.35 -16.72
C LYS A 20 -18.83 -1.10 -17.20
N ASN A 21 -19.79 -0.66 -16.43
CA ASN A 21 -20.55 0.56 -16.76
C ASN A 21 -19.69 1.81 -16.52
N ILE A 22 -18.92 2.18 -17.54
CA ILE A 22 -18.06 3.40 -17.60
C ILE A 22 -18.15 4.01 -18.98
N LYS A 23 -17.83 5.29 -19.10
CA LYS A 23 -17.88 6.05 -20.36
C LYS A 23 -16.61 5.87 -21.21
N ASN A 24 -15.43 5.81 -20.57
CA ASN A 24 -14.15 5.85 -21.26
C ASN A 24 -13.36 4.55 -21.07
N ILE A 25 -12.46 4.26 -22.02
CA ILE A 25 -11.50 3.17 -21.90
C ILE A 25 -10.29 3.64 -21.13
N HIS A 26 -9.86 2.87 -20.13
CA HIS A 26 -8.69 3.13 -19.31
C HIS A 26 -7.69 2.00 -19.46
N ILE A 27 -6.44 2.32 -19.79
CA ILE A 27 -5.32 1.39 -19.82
C ILE A 27 -4.44 1.67 -18.61
N GLY A 28 -4.11 0.63 -17.85
CA GLY A 28 -3.18 0.69 -16.75
C GLY A 28 -2.12 -0.39 -16.81
N VAL A 29 -0.88 -0.02 -16.47
CA VAL A 29 0.22 -0.96 -16.27
C VAL A 29 0.50 -1.01 -14.78
N TYR A 30 0.45 -2.19 -14.19
CA TYR A 30 0.44 -2.36 -12.73
C TYR A 30 1.70 -3.07 -12.23
N PRO A 31 2.32 -2.56 -11.16
CA PRO A 31 3.36 -3.30 -10.48
C PRO A 31 2.80 -4.59 -9.84
N PRO A 32 3.62 -5.59 -9.55
CA PRO A 32 5.07 -5.61 -9.68
C PRO A 32 5.55 -5.95 -11.10
N ASN A 33 4.83 -6.72 -11.87
CA ASN A 33 5.31 -7.37 -13.10
C ASN A 33 4.93 -6.61 -14.39
N GLY A 34 4.47 -5.37 -14.28
CA GLY A 34 4.03 -4.63 -15.45
C GLY A 34 2.75 -5.21 -16.10
N ARG A 35 1.89 -5.86 -15.31
CA ARG A 35 0.63 -6.42 -15.79
C ARG A 35 -0.24 -5.35 -16.42
N VAL A 36 -0.68 -5.59 -17.65
CA VAL A 36 -1.54 -4.66 -18.38
C VAL A 36 -3.01 -4.99 -18.14
N ARG A 37 -3.78 -3.98 -17.80
CA ARG A 37 -5.23 -4.10 -17.62
C ARG A 37 -5.94 -2.98 -18.36
N VAL A 38 -6.98 -3.35 -19.12
CA VAL A 38 -7.87 -2.42 -19.79
C VAL A 38 -9.25 -2.49 -19.15
N ALA A 39 -9.74 -1.36 -18.68
CA ALA A 39 -11.13 -1.20 -18.28
C ALA A 39 -11.88 -0.49 -19.41
N ALA A 40 -12.98 -1.08 -19.90
CA ALA A 40 -13.74 -0.58 -21.06
C ALA A 40 -15.25 -0.58 -20.77
N PRO A 41 -16.04 0.23 -21.50
CA PRO A 41 -17.50 0.14 -21.53
C PRO A 41 -17.99 -1.25 -21.90
N LEU A 42 -19.19 -1.62 -21.44
CA LEU A 42 -19.77 -2.96 -21.67
C LEU A 42 -19.89 -3.34 -23.15
N LYS A 43 -20.16 -2.36 -24.03
CA LYS A 43 -20.36 -2.55 -25.47
C LYS A 43 -19.07 -2.57 -26.30
N THR A 44 -17.91 -2.35 -25.69
CA THR A 44 -16.62 -2.29 -26.40
C THR A 44 -16.22 -3.67 -26.93
N THR A 45 -15.89 -3.78 -28.18
CA THR A 45 -15.43 -5.02 -28.82
C THR A 45 -13.97 -5.32 -28.49
N ASP A 46 -13.55 -6.57 -28.66
CA ASP A 46 -12.15 -6.96 -28.44
C ASP A 46 -11.22 -6.29 -29.44
N ASP A 47 -11.68 -6.12 -30.69
CA ASP A 47 -10.86 -5.47 -31.73
C ASP A 47 -10.62 -3.99 -31.43
N THR A 48 -11.62 -3.28 -30.90
CA THR A 48 -11.43 -1.91 -30.42
C THR A 48 -10.38 -1.86 -29.31
N ILE A 49 -10.43 -2.80 -28.36
CA ILE A 49 -9.44 -2.87 -27.28
C ILE A 49 -8.06 -3.18 -27.85
N ARG A 50 -7.95 -4.11 -28.82
CA ARG A 50 -6.69 -4.44 -29.49
C ARG A 50 -6.05 -3.22 -30.14
N LEU A 51 -6.81 -2.49 -30.97
CA LEU A 51 -6.32 -1.29 -31.66
C LEU A 51 -5.79 -0.22 -30.66
N ILE A 52 -6.53 0.02 -29.58
CA ILE A 52 -6.13 1.00 -28.56
C ILE A 52 -4.87 0.53 -27.81
N VAL A 53 -4.77 -0.76 -27.49
CA VAL A 53 -3.57 -1.30 -26.84
C VAL A 53 -2.37 -1.23 -27.78
N LEU A 54 -2.53 -1.58 -29.05
CA LEU A 54 -1.47 -1.49 -30.06
C LEU A 54 -0.92 -0.06 -30.18
N SER A 55 -1.81 0.95 -30.21
CA SER A 55 -1.38 2.35 -30.26
C SER A 55 -0.61 2.81 -29.01
N LYS A 56 -0.73 2.07 -27.89
CA LYS A 56 -0.09 2.39 -26.60
C LYS A 56 1.08 1.46 -26.25
N ILE A 57 1.47 0.53 -27.12
CA ILE A 57 2.59 -0.40 -26.88
C ILE A 57 3.86 0.33 -26.43
N PRO A 58 4.33 1.40 -27.09
CA PRO A 58 5.56 2.07 -26.66
C PRO A 58 5.47 2.59 -25.21
N TRP A 59 4.33 3.16 -24.84
CA TRP A 59 4.08 3.62 -23.48
C TRP A 59 4.00 2.46 -22.48
N ILE A 60 3.33 1.36 -22.83
CA ILE A 60 3.21 0.15 -22.00
C ILE A 60 4.62 -0.39 -21.70
N ARG A 61 5.46 -0.56 -22.73
CA ARG A 61 6.83 -1.05 -22.60
C ARG A 61 7.68 -0.15 -21.71
N LYS A 62 7.58 1.18 -21.92
CA LYS A 62 8.27 2.15 -21.03
C LYS A 62 7.85 2.00 -19.57
N GLN A 63 6.56 1.76 -19.27
CA GLN A 63 6.11 1.54 -17.91
C GLN A 63 6.58 0.19 -17.36
N GLN A 64 6.56 -0.88 -18.16
CA GLN A 64 7.07 -2.19 -17.77
C GLN A 64 8.57 -2.14 -17.46
N ASP A 65 9.37 -1.47 -18.29
CA ASP A 65 10.79 -1.25 -18.06
C ASP A 65 11.06 -0.44 -16.78
N LYS A 66 10.27 0.62 -16.55
CA LYS A 66 10.34 1.36 -15.28
C LYS A 66 10.09 0.45 -14.08
N PHE A 67 9.12 -0.45 -14.13
CA PHE A 67 8.84 -1.38 -13.04
C PHE A 67 9.91 -2.46 -12.90
N SER A 68 10.53 -2.93 -13.98
CA SER A 68 11.63 -3.91 -13.92
C SER A 68 12.89 -3.33 -13.30
N ARG A 69 13.19 -2.06 -13.57
CA ARG A 69 14.35 -1.34 -13.00
C ARG A 69 14.15 -0.88 -11.55
N GLN A 70 12.92 -0.85 -11.05
CA GLN A 70 12.70 -0.50 -9.65
C GLN A 70 13.30 -1.57 -8.74
N LYS A 71 14.35 -1.19 -7.98
CA LYS A 71 14.85 -2.03 -6.88
C LYS A 71 13.72 -2.32 -5.92
N ARG A 72 13.29 -3.56 -5.85
CA ARG A 72 12.27 -3.99 -4.91
C ARG A 72 12.96 -4.38 -3.62
N GLU A 73 12.41 -3.95 -2.50
CA GLU A 73 12.79 -4.56 -1.23
C GLU A 73 12.42 -6.05 -1.31
N ALA A 74 13.36 -6.92 -0.98
CA ALA A 74 13.08 -8.34 -0.83
C ALA A 74 11.90 -8.54 0.15
N PRO A 75 11.08 -9.58 -0.05
CA PRO A 75 10.07 -9.92 0.93
C PRO A 75 10.68 -10.01 2.33
N ARG A 76 10.06 -9.37 3.29
CA ARG A 76 10.53 -9.36 4.68
C ARG A 76 10.36 -10.75 5.30
N GLU A 77 11.41 -11.25 5.92
CA GLU A 77 11.39 -12.54 6.62
C GLU A 77 11.14 -12.39 8.12
N TYR A 78 11.28 -11.17 8.63
CA TYR A 78 11.12 -10.84 10.04
C TYR A 78 12.05 -11.69 10.93
N VAL A 79 13.33 -11.71 10.58
CA VAL A 79 14.39 -12.41 11.30
C VAL A 79 15.36 -11.44 11.96
N SER A 80 16.11 -11.92 12.94
CA SER A 80 17.15 -11.11 13.59
C SER A 80 18.20 -10.64 12.57
N GLY A 81 18.64 -9.39 12.71
CA GLY A 81 19.56 -8.72 11.78
C GLY A 81 18.86 -7.99 10.62
N GLU A 82 17.57 -8.23 10.38
CA GLU A 82 16.83 -7.54 9.32
C GLU A 82 16.60 -6.06 9.67
N SER A 83 16.77 -5.19 8.66
CA SER A 83 16.56 -3.74 8.83
C SER A 83 15.10 -3.36 8.68
N HIS A 84 14.53 -2.69 9.67
CA HIS A 84 13.19 -2.13 9.63
C HIS A 84 13.23 -0.61 9.82
N TYR A 85 12.30 0.08 9.19
CA TYR A 85 12.17 1.52 9.36
C TYR A 85 10.97 1.85 10.25
N PHE A 86 11.14 2.81 11.14
CA PHE A 86 10.06 3.38 11.92
C PHE A 86 10.36 4.86 12.14
N SER A 87 9.38 5.71 11.94
CA SER A 87 9.49 7.18 12.09
C SER A 87 10.72 7.77 11.38
N GLY A 88 10.97 7.33 10.12
CA GLY A 88 12.11 7.76 9.32
C GLY A 88 13.46 7.18 9.71
N GLN A 89 13.57 6.49 10.85
CA GLN A 89 14.81 5.90 11.33
C GLN A 89 14.90 4.41 11.00
N ARG A 90 16.13 3.95 10.77
CA ARG A 90 16.45 2.54 10.54
C ARG A 90 16.77 1.85 11.85
N TYR A 91 16.13 0.72 12.10
CA TYR A 91 16.36 -0.16 13.24
C TYR A 91 16.76 -1.55 12.76
N ILE A 92 17.58 -2.22 13.56
CA ILE A 92 17.90 -3.65 13.37
C ILE A 92 16.93 -4.44 14.27
N LEU A 93 16.25 -5.40 13.64
CA LEU A 93 15.33 -6.30 14.33
C LEU A 93 16.11 -7.35 15.12
N ASP A 94 15.76 -7.55 16.37
CA ASP A 94 16.21 -8.65 17.21
C ASP A 94 14.99 -9.47 17.65
N ILE A 95 14.99 -10.77 17.36
CA ILE A 95 13.92 -11.68 17.77
C ILE A 95 14.27 -12.28 19.12
N VAL A 96 13.48 -11.99 20.13
CA VAL A 96 13.60 -12.54 21.48
C VAL A 96 12.53 -13.60 21.67
N ARG A 97 12.96 -14.88 21.72
CA ARG A 97 12.06 -16.02 21.89
C ARG A 97 11.89 -16.38 23.35
N GLY A 98 10.66 -16.68 23.76
CA GLY A 98 10.36 -17.06 25.14
C GLY A 98 8.85 -17.04 25.42
N PRO A 99 8.44 -17.34 26.66
CA PRO A 99 7.04 -17.32 27.08
C PRO A 99 6.54 -15.88 27.28
N TYR A 100 6.74 -15.05 26.27
CA TYR A 100 6.40 -13.62 26.34
C TYR A 100 5.07 -13.33 25.63
N TYR A 101 4.40 -12.28 26.15
CA TYR A 101 3.32 -11.67 25.39
C TYR A 101 3.90 -10.98 24.13
N PRO A 102 3.35 -11.25 22.93
CA PRO A 102 3.89 -10.71 21.68
C PRO A 102 3.87 -9.20 21.63
N LYS A 103 5.06 -8.57 21.56
CA LYS A 103 5.23 -7.11 21.51
C LYS A 103 6.53 -6.72 20.81
N ILE A 104 6.62 -5.46 20.44
CA ILE A 104 7.85 -4.85 19.95
C ILE A 104 8.23 -3.70 20.89
N LEU A 105 9.51 -3.64 21.26
CA LEU A 105 10.10 -2.55 22.00
C LEU A 105 11.29 -1.99 21.23
N ILE A 106 11.33 -0.67 21.10
CA ILE A 106 12.51 0.03 20.60
C ILE A 106 13.45 0.27 21.78
N THR A 107 14.67 -0.22 21.66
CA THR A 107 15.71 -0.08 22.69
C THR A 107 16.91 0.68 22.12
N GLY A 108 17.29 1.74 22.81
CA GLY A 108 18.34 2.64 22.32
C GLY A 108 17.99 3.28 20.97
N LYS A 109 19.02 3.67 20.23
CA LYS A 109 18.84 4.45 18.98
C LYS A 109 18.64 3.61 17.71
N LYS A 110 18.92 2.29 17.73
CA LYS A 110 19.02 1.48 16.50
C LYS A 110 18.49 0.05 16.62
N ARG A 111 17.93 -0.36 17.74
CA ARG A 111 17.44 -1.73 17.95
C ARG A 111 15.93 -1.77 18.14
N MET A 112 15.33 -2.80 17.57
CA MET A 112 13.91 -3.11 17.67
C MET A 112 13.77 -4.57 18.12
N ASN A 113 13.41 -4.79 19.37
CA ASN A 113 13.27 -6.12 19.96
C ASN A 113 11.84 -6.59 19.78
N MET A 114 11.67 -7.71 19.07
CA MET A 114 10.39 -8.39 18.89
C MET A 114 10.32 -9.61 19.80
N PHE A 115 9.47 -9.53 20.82
CA PHE A 115 9.21 -10.63 21.75
C PHE A 115 8.14 -11.54 21.16
N VAL A 116 8.46 -12.83 21.07
CA VAL A 116 7.59 -13.84 20.43
C VAL A 116 7.65 -15.17 21.19
N SER A 117 6.62 -16.00 20.99
CA SER A 117 6.68 -17.40 21.44
C SER A 117 7.83 -18.16 20.76
N PRO A 118 8.34 -19.24 21.36
CA PRO A 118 9.44 -20.03 20.77
C PRO A 118 9.16 -20.49 19.34
N ASP A 119 7.92 -20.89 19.04
CA ASP A 119 7.49 -21.46 17.77
C ASP A 119 6.86 -20.45 16.82
N ALA A 120 7.01 -19.14 17.08
CA ALA A 120 6.39 -18.10 16.27
C ALA A 120 6.80 -18.21 14.80
N SER A 121 5.81 -18.43 13.94
CA SER A 121 5.96 -18.48 12.50
C SER A 121 6.32 -17.10 11.91
N GLN A 122 6.82 -17.07 10.66
CA GLN A 122 7.07 -15.82 9.93
C GLN A 122 5.81 -14.97 9.83
N GLU A 123 4.66 -15.58 9.60
CA GLU A 123 3.38 -14.89 9.47
C GLU A 123 2.94 -14.23 10.81
N GLU A 124 3.17 -14.89 11.93
CA GLU A 124 2.92 -14.33 13.25
C GLU A 124 3.84 -13.14 13.54
N ARG A 125 5.13 -13.25 13.24
CA ARG A 125 6.08 -12.14 13.37
C ARG A 125 5.67 -10.96 12.48
N ARG A 126 5.19 -11.23 11.25
CA ARG A 126 4.63 -10.20 10.36
C ARG A 126 3.44 -9.49 11.00
N ARG A 127 2.49 -10.23 11.58
CA ARG A 127 1.30 -9.67 12.27
C ARG A 127 1.69 -8.82 13.48
N ILE A 128 2.67 -9.25 14.25
CA ILE A 128 3.19 -8.48 15.39
C ILE A 128 3.79 -7.16 14.93
N MET A 129 4.59 -7.18 13.86
CA MET A 129 5.17 -5.98 13.27
C MET A 129 4.09 -5.02 12.72
N GLU A 130 3.10 -5.54 12.00
CA GLU A 130 1.99 -4.74 11.47
C GLU A 130 1.13 -4.15 12.60
N LYS A 131 0.92 -4.90 13.70
CA LYS A 131 0.22 -4.41 14.90
C LYS A 131 0.97 -3.27 15.55
N PHE A 132 2.28 -3.42 15.73
CA PHE A 132 3.16 -2.37 16.26
C PHE A 132 3.06 -1.10 15.41
N TYR A 133 3.28 -1.19 14.10
CA TYR A 133 3.16 -0.02 13.20
C TYR A 133 1.80 0.65 13.27
N ARG A 134 0.73 -0.14 13.37
CA ARG A 134 -0.64 0.39 13.46
C ARG A 134 -0.87 1.14 14.78
N GLN A 135 -0.38 0.59 15.88
CA GLN A 135 -0.51 1.22 17.20
C GLN A 135 0.28 2.52 17.27
N GLU A 136 1.53 2.51 16.85
CA GLU A 136 2.37 3.71 16.87
C GLU A 136 1.87 4.79 15.90
N LEU A 137 1.46 4.40 14.70
CA LEU A 137 0.87 5.35 13.74
C LEU A 137 -0.43 5.95 14.30
N ARG A 138 -1.24 5.17 15.00
CA ARG A 138 -2.47 5.66 15.62
C ARG A 138 -2.18 6.72 16.67
N LYS A 139 -1.19 6.48 17.55
CA LYS A 139 -0.76 7.46 18.56
C LYS A 139 -0.31 8.79 17.94
N MET A 140 0.32 8.74 16.77
CA MET A 140 0.75 9.95 16.05
C MET A 140 -0.42 10.66 15.36
N LEU A 141 -1.37 9.89 14.77
CA LEU A 141 -2.47 10.45 13.98
C LEU A 141 -3.56 11.08 14.86
N ASP A 142 -3.92 10.45 15.98
CA ASP A 142 -5.07 10.88 16.80
C ASP A 142 -4.99 12.34 17.25
N PRO A 143 -3.85 12.85 17.81
CA PRO A 143 -3.75 14.25 18.19
C PRO A 143 -3.81 15.20 16.98
N GLU A 144 -3.23 14.84 15.86
CA GLU A 144 -3.26 15.67 14.65
C GLU A 144 -4.66 15.72 14.03
N ILE A 145 -5.37 14.58 13.99
CA ILE A 145 -6.74 14.53 13.49
C ILE A 145 -7.61 15.47 14.34
N LYS A 146 -7.54 15.35 15.67
CA LYS A 146 -8.32 16.19 16.58
C LYS A 146 -8.04 17.68 16.35
N LYS A 147 -6.78 18.06 16.24
CA LYS A 147 -6.36 19.44 15.94
C LYS A 147 -6.96 19.95 14.63
N TRP A 148 -6.98 19.12 13.57
CA TRP A 148 -7.55 19.51 12.28
C TRP A 148 -9.07 19.53 12.29
N GLU A 149 -9.74 18.61 12.99
CA GLU A 149 -11.18 18.65 13.22
C GLU A 149 -11.61 19.98 13.88
N GLU A 150 -10.91 20.37 14.95
CA GLU A 150 -11.14 21.65 15.62
C GLU A 150 -10.91 22.87 14.70
N LYS A 151 -9.80 22.86 13.94
CA LYS A 151 -9.44 23.95 13.05
C LYS A 151 -10.41 24.14 11.88
N LEU A 152 -10.93 23.04 11.34
CA LEU A 152 -11.79 23.04 10.15
C LEU A 152 -13.29 23.04 10.50
N GLY A 153 -13.65 22.84 11.76
CA GLY A 153 -15.04 22.72 12.19
C GLY A 153 -15.75 21.48 11.62
N VAL A 154 -15.00 20.41 11.33
CA VAL A 154 -15.53 19.14 10.78
C VAL A 154 -15.13 17.98 11.66
N HIS A 155 -15.87 16.87 11.54
CA HIS A 155 -15.57 15.65 12.28
C HIS A 155 -15.47 14.44 11.35
N ALA A 156 -14.42 13.64 11.53
CA ALA A 156 -14.24 12.40 10.79
C ALA A 156 -15.05 11.27 11.45
N SER A 157 -16.08 10.81 10.78
CA SER A 157 -16.93 9.70 11.27
C SER A 157 -16.19 8.38 11.40
N GLU A 158 -15.15 8.18 10.57
CA GLU A 158 -14.32 6.97 10.58
C GLU A 158 -12.88 7.27 10.20
N VAL A 159 -11.94 6.88 11.05
CA VAL A 159 -10.50 6.91 10.76
C VAL A 159 -9.95 5.49 10.82
N LYS A 160 -9.41 5.00 9.69
CA LYS A 160 -8.80 3.66 9.61
C LYS A 160 -7.37 3.69 9.06
N ILE A 161 -6.54 2.80 9.60
CA ILE A 161 -5.20 2.53 9.09
C ILE A 161 -5.25 1.22 8.28
N ARG A 162 -4.92 1.30 6.99
CA ARG A 162 -4.96 0.17 6.05
C ARG A 162 -3.65 0.03 5.29
N LYS A 163 -3.28 -1.18 4.91
CA LYS A 163 -2.17 -1.41 3.98
C LYS A 163 -2.65 -1.10 2.56
N MET A 164 -2.12 -0.05 1.96
CA MET A 164 -2.47 0.40 0.61
C MET A 164 -1.27 0.27 -0.33
N LYS A 165 -1.52 -0.07 -1.60
CA LYS A 165 -0.45 -0.29 -2.58
C LYS A 165 0.03 0.99 -3.27
N THR A 166 -0.85 1.96 -3.48
CA THR A 166 -0.60 3.10 -4.38
C THR A 166 -0.88 4.46 -3.76
N LYS A 167 -1.47 4.54 -2.59
CA LYS A 167 -1.86 5.80 -1.93
C LYS A 167 -1.34 5.87 -0.52
N TRP A 168 -0.99 7.06 -0.08
CA TRP A 168 -0.62 7.35 1.31
C TRP A 168 -1.84 7.54 2.22
N GLY A 169 -2.93 8.00 1.65
CA GLY A 169 -4.21 8.17 2.32
C GLY A 169 -5.35 8.30 1.33
N SER A 170 -6.56 8.31 1.84
CA SER A 170 -7.79 8.53 1.08
C SER A 170 -8.84 9.13 2.00
N ALA A 171 -9.49 10.20 1.55
CA ALA A 171 -10.64 10.79 2.22
C ALA A 171 -11.90 10.60 1.37
N ASN A 172 -13.03 10.40 2.04
CA ASN A 172 -14.36 10.42 1.44
C ASN A 172 -15.20 11.42 2.24
N THR A 173 -15.36 12.60 1.69
CA THR A 173 -16.08 13.72 2.34
C THR A 173 -17.57 13.45 2.50
N GLY A 174 -18.18 12.69 1.56
CA GLY A 174 -19.61 12.38 1.62
C GLY A 174 -20.02 11.52 2.81
N VAL A 175 -19.10 10.71 3.36
CA VAL A 175 -19.33 9.87 4.54
C VAL A 175 -18.37 10.20 5.70
N GLY A 176 -17.62 11.29 5.61
CA GLY A 176 -16.68 11.73 6.66
C GLY A 176 -15.60 10.72 7.01
N ARG A 177 -15.10 9.93 6.03
CA ARG A 177 -14.19 8.81 6.28
C ARG A 177 -12.78 9.09 5.80
N ILE A 178 -11.78 8.81 6.64
CA ILE A 178 -10.36 8.97 6.33
C ILE A 178 -9.63 7.64 6.51
N TRP A 179 -8.85 7.25 5.51
CA TRP A 179 -7.96 6.10 5.59
C TRP A 179 -6.52 6.51 5.41
N PHE A 180 -5.64 6.01 6.27
CA PHE A 180 -4.21 6.19 6.21
C PHE A 180 -3.50 4.90 5.84
N ASN A 181 -2.42 5.01 5.08
CA ASN A 181 -1.61 3.84 4.74
C ASN A 181 -0.68 3.48 5.91
N LEU A 182 -0.64 2.19 6.27
CA LEU A 182 0.23 1.67 7.32
C LEU A 182 1.72 1.98 7.07
N GLU A 183 2.12 2.08 5.79
CA GLU A 183 3.50 2.41 5.41
C GLU A 183 3.95 3.82 5.89
N LEU A 184 3.02 4.68 6.25
CA LEU A 184 3.31 5.98 6.86
C LEU A 184 4.11 5.85 8.16
N ALA A 185 3.83 4.82 8.97
CA ALA A 185 4.57 4.58 10.20
C ALA A 185 6.09 4.46 10.00
N LYS A 186 6.51 4.03 8.82
CA LYS A 186 7.93 3.88 8.47
C LYS A 186 8.60 5.19 8.06
N LYS A 187 7.82 6.16 7.56
CA LYS A 187 8.32 7.35 6.87
C LYS A 187 8.21 8.63 7.68
N ILE A 188 7.19 8.74 8.51
CA ILE A 188 6.86 9.99 9.18
C ILE A 188 7.75 10.17 10.39
N THR A 189 8.56 11.24 10.40
CA THR A 189 9.28 11.73 11.58
C THR A 189 8.46 12.78 12.32
N GLU A 190 7.65 13.55 11.59
CA GLU A 190 6.72 14.56 12.12
C GLU A 190 5.54 14.70 11.16
N LEU A 191 4.31 14.72 11.69
CA LEU A 191 3.06 14.81 10.92
C LEU A 191 2.79 16.17 10.24
N PRO A 192 3.36 17.33 10.63
CA PRO A 192 3.06 18.61 9.98
C PRO A 192 3.38 18.68 8.49
N LYS A 193 4.19 17.74 7.97
CA LYS A 193 4.56 17.70 6.54
C LYS A 193 3.56 16.95 5.64
N LEU A 194 2.49 16.40 6.20
CA LEU A 194 1.41 15.74 5.45
C LEU A 194 0.34 16.70 4.92
N CYS A 195 0.38 17.98 5.28
CA CYS A 195 -0.61 18.98 4.89
C CYS A 195 -0.53 19.45 3.42
N GLY A 196 0.13 18.71 2.55
CA GLY A 196 0.11 18.94 1.10
C GLY A 196 -1.06 18.25 0.36
N PHE A 197 -2.10 17.81 1.08
CA PHE A 197 -3.30 17.18 0.52
C PHE A 197 -4.55 18.07 0.72
N ALA A 198 -4.42 19.36 0.50
CA ALA A 198 -5.55 20.24 0.29
C ALA A 198 -5.76 20.48 -1.21
#